data_56aea27ded515d687d4d60f7c724eb47
#
_entry.id   56aea27ded515d687d4d60f7c724eb47
#
_cell.length_a   1.000
_cell.length_b   1.000
_cell.length_c   1.000
_cell.angle_alpha   90.00
_cell.angle_beta   90.00
_cell.angle_gamma   90.00
#
_symmetry.space_group_name_H-M   'P 1'
#
loop_
_entity.id
_entity.type
_entity.pdbx_description
1 polymer ?
#
loop_
_entity_poly.entity_id
_entity_poly.type
_entity_poly.pdbx_seq_one_letter_code
_entity_poly.pdbx_strand_id
1 'polypeptide(L)'
;MTPSIDRILADTVAGRRLSAADALVLLQSPHLASIGRAANAVTMRLHPEPYRTYNIDRNINYTNVCTAVCDFCAFYRPPKHAEGYVLDREVLMGKIAEMVSVGGDQILLQGGLHPTLELEWYEDLLRDIKARFPQVNVHGFSPPEIYHFTKISKRPLREVLERLARAGLGSLPGGGGEILVDRVRKEITRGKVLTDDWLNVHREWHAVGGRSTATMMFGHVETLAERVEHLERIRELQDETGGLTAFICWSFQPENTDLATIPPAGPFDYLRTQAVARLFLDNVPNIQSSWVTQGREIGQLALLFGAN
;
A
#
# COMPACT_ATOMS: atom_id res chain seq x y z
N MET A 1 15.64 -16.24 -28.25
CA MET A 1 16.40 -16.78 -27.11
C MET A 1 16.08 -15.91 -25.89
N THR A 2 15.54 -16.51 -24.84
CA THR A 2 15.32 -15.81 -23.56
C THR A 2 16.69 -15.40 -23.00
N PRO A 3 16.93 -14.13 -22.63
CA PRO A 3 18.21 -13.70 -22.06
C PRO A 3 18.49 -14.47 -20.76
N SER A 4 19.77 -14.73 -20.48
CA SER A 4 20.14 -15.34 -19.20
C SER A 4 19.82 -14.41 -18.04
N ILE A 5 19.52 -14.95 -16.87
CA ILE A 5 19.25 -14.16 -15.66
C ILE A 5 20.39 -13.20 -15.36
N ASP A 6 21.63 -13.63 -15.49
CA ASP A 6 22.81 -12.77 -15.27
C ASP A 6 22.82 -11.56 -16.19
N ARG A 7 22.43 -11.72 -17.46
CA ARG A 7 22.34 -10.61 -18.40
C ARG A 7 21.18 -9.66 -18.03
N ILE A 8 19.99 -10.19 -17.70
CA ILE A 8 18.86 -9.38 -17.23
C ILE A 8 19.27 -8.50 -16.06
N LEU A 9 19.91 -9.12 -15.04
CA LEU A 9 20.34 -8.41 -13.83
C LEU A 9 21.43 -7.38 -14.12
N ALA A 10 22.45 -7.73 -14.93
CA ALA A 10 23.54 -6.81 -15.28
C ALA A 10 23.00 -5.58 -16.04
N ASP A 11 22.14 -5.78 -17.03
CA ASP A 11 21.53 -4.72 -17.81
C ASP A 11 20.66 -3.80 -16.91
N THR A 12 19.89 -4.38 -15.97
CA THR A 12 19.03 -3.62 -15.05
C THR A 12 19.85 -2.79 -14.06
N VAL A 13 20.93 -3.35 -13.50
CA VAL A 13 21.86 -2.62 -12.63
C VAL A 13 22.54 -1.48 -13.41
N ALA A 14 22.83 -1.67 -14.68
CA ALA A 14 23.37 -0.64 -15.58
C ALA A 14 22.35 0.45 -15.95
N GLY A 15 21.08 0.32 -15.55
CA GLY A 15 20.02 1.34 -15.74
C GLY A 15 19.03 1.02 -16.87
N ARG A 16 19.09 -0.17 -17.49
CA ARG A 16 18.04 -0.60 -18.40
C ARG A 16 16.75 -0.86 -17.62
N ARG A 17 15.66 -0.27 -18.09
CA ARG A 17 14.33 -0.50 -17.52
C ARG A 17 13.94 -1.98 -17.69
N LEU A 18 13.61 -2.65 -16.58
CA LEU A 18 13.20 -4.07 -16.57
C LEU A 18 11.87 -4.24 -17.31
N SER A 19 11.80 -5.17 -18.26
CA SER A 19 10.55 -5.50 -18.95
C SER A 19 9.66 -6.41 -18.10
N ALA A 20 8.33 -6.43 -18.39
CA ALA A 20 7.40 -7.34 -17.72
C ALA A 20 7.81 -8.83 -17.92
N ALA A 21 8.27 -9.18 -19.13
CA ALA A 21 8.73 -10.54 -19.42
C ALA A 21 9.97 -10.91 -18.58
N ASP A 22 10.96 -10.01 -18.48
CA ASP A 22 12.16 -10.22 -17.66
C ASP A 22 11.82 -10.30 -16.16
N ALA A 23 10.89 -9.46 -15.68
CA ALA A 23 10.43 -9.50 -14.29
C ALA A 23 9.77 -10.84 -13.95
N LEU A 24 8.96 -11.39 -14.85
CA LEU A 24 8.37 -12.72 -14.67
C LEU A 24 9.44 -13.81 -14.59
N VAL A 25 10.46 -13.74 -15.44
CA VAL A 25 11.61 -14.67 -15.40
C VAL A 25 12.32 -14.58 -14.03
N LEU A 26 12.52 -13.38 -13.49
CA LEU A 26 13.13 -13.19 -12.18
C LEU A 26 12.25 -13.72 -11.04
N LEU A 27 10.93 -13.52 -11.09
CA LEU A 27 9.99 -14.06 -10.09
C LEU A 27 9.96 -15.60 -10.10
N GLN A 28 10.16 -16.23 -11.26
CA GLN A 28 10.22 -17.69 -11.42
C GLN A 28 11.59 -18.29 -11.09
N SER A 29 12.61 -17.45 -10.95
CA SER A 29 14.00 -17.90 -10.80
C SER A 29 14.31 -18.44 -9.39
N PRO A 30 15.10 -19.52 -9.27
CA PRO A 30 15.63 -19.96 -7.98
C PRO A 30 16.83 -19.12 -7.49
N HIS A 31 17.39 -18.22 -8.31
CA HIS A 31 18.62 -17.47 -8.02
C HIS A 31 18.39 -16.25 -7.11
N LEU A 32 17.73 -16.46 -5.95
CA LEU A 32 17.32 -15.42 -5.02
C LEU A 32 18.47 -14.48 -4.62
N ALA A 33 19.64 -15.03 -4.29
CA ALA A 33 20.79 -14.24 -3.85
C ALA A 33 21.33 -13.29 -4.95
N SER A 34 21.30 -13.71 -6.22
CA SER A 34 21.73 -12.87 -7.34
C SER A 34 20.73 -11.73 -7.58
N ILE A 35 19.42 -12.02 -7.51
CA ILE A 35 18.36 -11.02 -7.62
C ILE A 35 18.46 -10.01 -6.47
N GLY A 36 18.65 -10.47 -5.23
CA GLY A 36 18.85 -9.60 -4.06
C GLY A 36 20.04 -8.67 -4.19
N ARG A 37 21.22 -9.21 -4.63
CA ARG A 37 22.41 -8.38 -4.87
C ARG A 37 22.17 -7.30 -5.91
N ALA A 38 21.46 -7.61 -7.00
CA ALA A 38 21.13 -6.63 -8.04
C ALA A 38 20.18 -5.55 -7.48
N ALA A 39 19.15 -5.95 -6.75
CA ALA A 39 18.21 -5.01 -6.09
C ALA A 39 18.95 -4.11 -5.08
N ASN A 40 19.84 -4.67 -4.26
CA ASN A 40 20.65 -3.89 -3.33
C ASN A 40 21.58 -2.91 -4.07
N ALA A 41 22.19 -3.30 -5.19
CA ALA A 41 23.03 -2.41 -5.99
C ALA A 41 22.20 -1.21 -6.53
N VAL A 42 20.98 -1.45 -6.98
CA VAL A 42 20.05 -0.37 -7.39
C VAL A 42 19.71 0.53 -6.20
N THR A 43 19.40 -0.05 -5.04
CA THR A 43 19.11 0.71 -3.82
C THR A 43 20.29 1.58 -3.40
N MET A 44 21.50 1.05 -3.38
CA MET A 44 22.71 1.80 -3.00
C MET A 44 23.03 2.94 -3.98
N ARG A 45 22.63 2.81 -5.25
CA ARG A 45 22.75 3.90 -6.23
C ARG A 45 21.73 5.01 -5.98
N LEU A 46 20.49 4.66 -5.61
CA LEU A 46 19.41 5.62 -5.34
C LEU A 46 19.54 6.28 -3.96
N HIS A 47 20.05 5.53 -2.99
CA HIS A 47 20.19 5.92 -1.59
C HIS A 47 21.61 5.57 -1.11
N PRO A 48 22.61 6.40 -1.46
CA PRO A 48 24.02 6.14 -1.17
C PRO A 48 24.39 6.34 0.30
N GLU A 49 23.49 6.89 1.11
CA GLU A 49 23.70 7.12 2.53
C GLU A 49 23.93 5.79 3.28
N PRO A 50 24.81 5.78 4.32
CA PRO A 50 25.14 4.56 5.06
C PRO A 50 24.07 4.13 6.08
N TYR A 51 22.86 4.66 5.97
CA TYR A 51 21.73 4.35 6.85
C TYR A 51 20.47 4.04 6.05
N ARG A 52 19.48 3.47 6.72
CA ARG A 52 18.10 3.31 6.24
C ARG A 52 17.15 4.04 7.17
N THR A 53 16.05 4.51 6.61
CA THR A 53 15.05 5.27 7.37
C THR A 53 13.91 4.37 7.85
N TYR A 54 13.22 4.82 8.88
CA TYR A 54 11.99 4.19 9.38
C TYR A 54 11.02 5.26 9.87
N ASN A 55 9.74 4.95 9.85
CA ASN A 55 8.71 5.80 10.44
C ASN A 55 8.30 5.26 11.81
N ILE A 56 8.08 6.16 12.75
CA ILE A 56 7.33 5.87 13.96
C ILE A 56 5.90 6.33 13.71
N ASP A 57 5.06 5.42 13.29
CA ASP A 57 3.66 5.71 13.01
C ASP A 57 2.71 4.85 13.86
N ARG A 58 1.44 5.17 13.82
CA ARG A 58 0.40 4.37 14.44
C ARG A 58 -0.72 4.09 13.46
N ASN A 59 -1.03 2.81 13.26
CA ASN A 59 -2.23 2.40 12.54
C ASN A 59 -3.45 2.60 13.44
N ILE A 60 -4.43 3.38 12.97
CA ILE A 60 -5.68 3.65 13.66
C ILE A 60 -6.83 3.30 12.71
N ASN A 61 -7.58 2.27 13.07
CA ASN A 61 -8.79 1.92 12.36
C ASN A 61 -9.97 2.61 13.04
N TYR A 62 -10.48 3.68 12.44
CA TYR A 62 -11.57 4.48 13.03
C TYR A 62 -12.92 3.76 13.03
N THR A 63 -13.12 2.76 12.15
CA THR A 63 -14.28 1.87 12.13
C THR A 63 -13.96 0.53 11.49
N ASN A 64 -14.56 -0.55 11.97
CA ASN A 64 -14.55 -1.85 11.31
C ASN A 64 -15.85 -2.14 10.53
N VAL A 65 -16.84 -1.25 10.60
CA VAL A 65 -18.09 -1.39 9.84
C VAL A 65 -17.84 -1.15 8.35
N CYS A 66 -18.12 -2.15 7.52
CA CYS A 66 -17.83 -2.11 6.10
C CYS A 66 -18.97 -2.72 5.28
N THR A 67 -19.33 -2.04 4.17
CA THR A 67 -20.29 -2.55 3.18
C THR A 67 -19.66 -3.43 2.11
N ALA A 68 -18.33 -3.39 1.96
CA ALA A 68 -17.62 -4.34 1.10
C ALA A 68 -17.37 -5.64 1.86
N VAL A 69 -17.45 -6.75 1.13
CA VAL A 69 -17.10 -8.08 1.62
C VAL A 69 -15.81 -8.51 0.95
N CYS A 70 -14.76 -8.65 1.75
CA CYS A 70 -13.43 -9.04 1.28
C CYS A 70 -13.05 -10.36 1.94
N ASP A 71 -12.88 -11.41 1.15
CA ASP A 71 -12.62 -12.77 1.65
C ASP A 71 -11.26 -12.89 2.36
N PHE A 72 -10.36 -11.92 2.16
CA PHE A 72 -9.05 -11.81 2.83
C PHE A 72 -9.05 -10.96 4.11
N CYS A 73 -10.17 -10.31 4.47
CA CYS A 73 -10.20 -9.32 5.56
C CYS A 73 -10.81 -9.89 6.84
N ALA A 74 -9.99 -10.21 7.82
CA ALA A 74 -10.45 -10.65 9.15
C ALA A 74 -11.05 -9.51 10.00
N PHE A 75 -10.85 -8.27 9.58
CA PHE A 75 -11.15 -7.08 10.39
C PHE A 75 -12.58 -6.56 10.21
N TYR A 76 -13.14 -6.62 8.99
CA TYR A 76 -14.43 -6.00 8.71
C TYR A 76 -15.59 -6.65 9.47
N ARG A 77 -16.59 -5.84 9.78
CA ARG A 77 -17.90 -6.28 10.28
C ARG A 77 -19.00 -5.69 9.39
N PRO A 78 -20.00 -6.50 8.99
CA PRO A 78 -21.12 -5.97 8.21
C PRO A 78 -21.91 -4.93 9.03
N PRO A 79 -22.66 -4.04 8.38
CA PRO A 79 -23.51 -3.06 9.07
C PRO A 79 -24.44 -3.72 10.08
N LYS A 80 -24.59 -3.14 11.27
CA LYS A 80 -25.38 -3.65 12.41
C LYS A 80 -24.83 -4.88 13.11
N HIS A 81 -23.63 -5.35 12.80
CA HIS A 81 -22.99 -6.42 13.56
C HIS A 81 -22.70 -5.96 14.99
N ALA A 82 -22.88 -6.86 15.97
CA ALA A 82 -22.72 -6.52 17.40
C ALA A 82 -21.29 -6.02 17.76
N GLU A 83 -20.27 -6.48 17.04
CA GLU A 83 -18.87 -6.05 17.20
C GLU A 83 -18.51 -4.85 16.31
N GLY A 84 -19.49 -4.29 15.56
CA GLY A 84 -19.28 -3.09 14.77
C GLY A 84 -19.03 -1.88 15.66
N TYR A 85 -18.03 -1.06 15.31
CA TYR A 85 -17.74 0.17 16.04
C TYR A 85 -17.39 1.34 15.13
N VAL A 86 -17.58 2.52 15.65
CA VAL A 86 -16.90 3.77 15.24
C VAL A 86 -16.16 4.24 16.49
N LEU A 87 -14.83 4.44 16.39
CA LEU A 87 -14.04 4.87 17.53
C LEU A 87 -14.55 6.19 18.09
N ASP A 88 -14.66 6.25 19.39
CA ASP A 88 -14.85 7.51 20.11
C ASP A 88 -13.69 8.47 19.78
N ARG A 89 -14.03 9.76 19.63
CA ARG A 89 -13.10 10.81 19.23
C ARG A 89 -11.92 10.95 20.22
N GLU A 90 -12.20 10.91 21.52
CA GLU A 90 -11.17 11.05 22.55
C GLU A 90 -10.27 9.81 22.61
N VAL A 91 -10.80 8.62 22.38
CA VAL A 91 -9.99 7.39 22.26
C VAL A 91 -9.04 7.49 21.08
N LEU A 92 -9.49 8.00 19.93
CA LEU A 92 -8.66 8.20 18.76
C LEU A 92 -7.56 9.23 19.03
N MET A 93 -7.91 10.37 19.63
CA MET A 93 -6.94 11.42 20.00
C MET A 93 -5.90 10.92 21.03
N GLY A 94 -6.32 10.09 21.98
CA GLY A 94 -5.42 9.43 22.94
C GLY A 94 -4.36 8.55 22.25
N LYS A 95 -4.78 7.78 21.24
CA LYS A 95 -3.85 6.95 20.42
C LYS A 95 -2.83 7.81 19.67
N ILE A 96 -3.23 8.98 19.16
CA ILE A 96 -2.31 9.91 18.50
C ILE A 96 -1.34 10.52 19.52
N ALA A 97 -1.84 10.93 20.69
CA ALA A 97 -0.99 11.46 21.75
C ALA A 97 0.09 10.45 22.23
N GLU A 98 -0.28 9.17 22.38
CA GLU A 98 0.70 8.11 22.68
C GLU A 98 1.78 7.99 21.60
N MET A 99 1.41 8.01 20.31
CA MET A 99 2.35 7.96 19.20
C MET A 99 3.30 9.19 19.22
N VAL A 100 2.76 10.38 19.41
CA VAL A 100 3.56 11.61 19.52
C VAL A 100 4.53 11.56 20.71
N SER A 101 4.12 10.98 21.85
CA SER A 101 4.95 10.89 23.06
C SER A 101 6.21 10.03 22.87
N VAL A 102 6.22 9.13 21.88
CA VAL A 102 7.39 8.31 21.52
C VAL A 102 8.13 8.84 20.29
N GLY A 103 7.86 10.07 19.86
CA GLY A 103 8.53 10.74 18.76
C GLY A 103 7.96 10.44 17.38
N GLY A 104 6.76 9.87 17.30
CA GLY A 104 6.09 9.64 16.03
C GLY A 104 5.48 10.94 15.47
N ASP A 105 5.40 11.00 14.14
CA ASP A 105 4.92 12.17 13.40
C ASP A 105 3.88 11.83 12.32
N GLN A 106 3.49 10.56 12.21
CA GLN A 106 2.51 10.08 11.24
C GLN A 106 1.51 9.11 11.87
N ILE A 107 0.28 9.15 11.39
CA ILE A 107 -0.71 8.10 11.61
C ILE A 107 -1.13 7.48 10.29
N LEU A 108 -1.33 6.15 10.27
CA LEU A 108 -2.04 5.46 9.20
C LEU A 108 -3.52 5.33 9.61
N LEU A 109 -4.36 6.20 9.05
CA LEU A 109 -5.77 6.32 9.39
C LEU A 109 -6.64 5.66 8.33
N GLN A 110 -7.18 4.50 8.61
CA GLN A 110 -8.02 3.71 7.68
C GLN A 110 -9.25 3.15 8.38
N GLY A 111 -10.27 2.77 7.62
CA GLY A 111 -11.47 2.13 8.17
C GLY A 111 -12.26 1.36 7.13
N GLY A 112 -13.38 0.81 7.56
CA GLY A 112 -14.36 0.19 6.67
C GLY A 112 -15.16 1.23 5.89
N LEU A 113 -15.82 0.79 4.80
CA LEU A 113 -16.75 1.59 4.02
C LEU A 113 -18.07 1.73 4.80
N HIS A 114 -18.13 2.70 5.70
CA HIS A 114 -19.25 2.87 6.62
C HIS A 114 -20.48 3.46 5.90
N PRO A 115 -21.67 2.83 6.00
CA PRO A 115 -22.82 3.19 5.17
C PRO A 115 -23.50 4.52 5.51
N THR A 116 -23.29 5.05 6.72
CA THR A 116 -24.05 6.21 7.23
C THR A 116 -23.21 7.36 7.75
N LEU A 117 -21.87 7.23 7.80
CA LEU A 117 -21.01 8.38 8.09
C LEU A 117 -20.95 9.28 6.86
N GLU A 118 -21.29 10.54 7.02
CA GLU A 118 -21.28 11.55 5.96
C GLU A 118 -19.87 12.09 5.74
N LEU A 119 -19.58 12.69 4.58
CA LEU A 119 -18.27 13.25 4.25
C LEU A 119 -17.81 14.28 5.30
N GLU A 120 -18.73 15.05 5.82
CA GLU A 120 -18.49 16.07 6.85
C GLU A 120 -17.91 15.46 8.14
N TRP A 121 -18.33 14.25 8.53
CA TRP A 121 -17.77 13.55 9.68
C TRP A 121 -16.25 13.29 9.53
N TYR A 122 -15.81 12.90 8.33
CA TYR A 122 -14.39 12.65 8.03
C TYR A 122 -13.59 13.96 7.98
N GLU A 123 -14.16 15.01 7.42
CA GLU A 123 -13.54 16.34 7.45
C GLU A 123 -13.36 16.87 8.87
N ASP A 124 -14.38 16.73 9.72
CA ASP A 124 -14.31 17.16 11.12
C ASP A 124 -13.28 16.35 11.89
N LEU A 125 -13.17 15.03 11.61
CA LEU A 125 -12.10 14.21 12.17
C LEU A 125 -10.71 14.74 11.81
N LEU A 126 -10.48 15.08 10.54
CA LEU A 126 -9.20 15.64 10.10
C LEU A 126 -8.92 17.01 10.74
N ARG A 127 -9.92 17.90 10.80
CA ARG A 127 -9.79 19.22 11.45
C ARG A 127 -9.43 19.09 12.93
N ASP A 128 -10.10 18.19 13.64
CA ASP A 128 -9.84 17.94 15.07
C ASP A 128 -8.41 17.41 15.29
N ILE A 129 -7.95 16.46 14.44
CA ILE A 129 -6.59 15.95 14.50
C ILE A 129 -5.59 17.09 14.28
N LYS A 130 -5.78 17.89 13.24
CA LYS A 130 -4.86 18.99 12.91
C LYS A 130 -4.90 20.12 13.92
N ALA A 131 -6.02 20.36 14.58
CA ALA A 131 -6.13 21.34 15.67
C ALA A 131 -5.33 20.94 16.91
N ARG A 132 -5.34 19.62 17.26
CA ARG A 132 -4.62 19.12 18.45
C ARG A 132 -3.18 18.72 18.15
N PHE A 133 -2.89 18.23 16.95
CA PHE A 133 -1.59 17.70 16.52
C PHE A 133 -1.19 18.25 15.15
N PRO A 134 -0.91 19.56 15.03
CA PRO A 134 -0.64 20.20 13.74
C PRO A 134 0.58 19.62 13.00
N GLN A 135 1.55 19.05 13.74
CA GLN A 135 2.76 18.44 13.20
C GLN A 135 2.53 17.03 12.60
N VAL A 136 1.46 16.34 13.03
CA VAL A 136 1.22 14.94 12.61
C VAL A 136 0.74 14.88 11.16
N ASN A 137 1.43 14.10 10.33
CA ASN A 137 0.93 13.74 9.01
C ASN A 137 -0.22 12.74 9.13
N VAL A 138 -1.36 13.08 8.56
CA VAL A 138 -2.47 12.14 8.42
C VAL A 138 -2.31 11.42 7.07
N HIS A 139 -1.70 10.22 7.12
CA HIS A 139 -1.67 9.27 6.00
C HIS A 139 -2.94 8.45 6.07
N GLY A 140 -3.99 8.88 5.38
CA GLY A 140 -5.32 8.37 5.66
C GLY A 140 -6.20 8.20 4.45
N PHE A 141 -7.19 7.36 4.65
CA PHE A 141 -8.24 7.00 3.72
C PHE A 141 -7.71 6.34 2.44
N SER A 142 -7.84 5.03 2.37
CA SER A 142 -7.49 4.26 1.18
C SER A 142 -8.32 4.68 -0.04
N PRO A 143 -7.85 4.43 -1.29
CA PRO A 143 -8.64 4.70 -2.48
C PRO A 143 -10.07 4.14 -2.47
N PRO A 144 -10.34 2.92 -1.97
CA PRO A 144 -11.72 2.46 -1.78
C PRO A 144 -12.56 3.34 -0.86
N GLU A 145 -11.99 3.88 0.23
CA GLU A 145 -12.69 4.80 1.13
C GLU A 145 -12.98 6.13 0.43
N ILE A 146 -12.01 6.71 -0.26
CA ILE A 146 -12.19 7.94 -1.04
C ILE A 146 -13.28 7.76 -2.10
N TYR A 147 -13.26 6.64 -2.82
CA TYR A 147 -14.30 6.33 -3.81
C TYR A 147 -15.68 6.15 -3.14
N HIS A 148 -15.73 5.55 -1.97
CA HIS A 148 -16.95 5.45 -1.17
C HIS A 148 -17.47 6.84 -0.77
N PHE A 149 -16.60 7.78 -0.39
CA PHE A 149 -16.98 9.14 -0.05
C PHE A 149 -17.64 9.88 -1.21
N THR A 150 -17.24 9.63 -2.46
CA THR A 150 -17.93 10.18 -3.62
C THR A 150 -19.36 9.68 -3.74
N LYS A 151 -19.60 8.41 -3.41
CA LYS A 151 -20.93 7.79 -3.48
C LYS A 151 -21.87 8.32 -2.40
N ILE A 152 -21.41 8.39 -1.14
CA ILE A 152 -22.25 8.85 -0.03
C ILE A 152 -22.54 10.35 -0.11
N SER A 153 -21.58 11.15 -0.56
CA SER A 153 -21.74 12.61 -0.70
C SER A 153 -22.36 13.04 -2.03
N LYS A 154 -22.41 12.13 -3.03
CA LYS A 154 -22.81 12.41 -4.42
C LYS A 154 -21.99 13.55 -5.06
N ARG A 155 -20.73 13.67 -4.69
CA ARG A 155 -19.80 14.69 -5.20
C ARG A 155 -18.77 14.08 -6.15
N PRO A 156 -18.27 14.88 -7.12
CA PRO A 156 -17.15 14.47 -7.96
C PRO A 156 -15.91 14.14 -7.13
N LEU A 157 -15.11 13.17 -7.61
CA LEU A 157 -13.91 12.70 -6.92
C LEU A 157 -12.94 13.85 -6.57
N ARG A 158 -12.65 14.73 -7.53
CA ARG A 158 -11.77 15.88 -7.31
C ARG A 158 -12.25 16.78 -6.18
N GLU A 159 -13.55 17.09 -6.14
CA GLU A 159 -14.12 17.92 -5.07
C GLU A 159 -13.97 17.27 -3.69
N VAL A 160 -14.20 15.95 -3.60
CA VAL A 160 -13.98 15.18 -2.35
C VAL A 160 -12.52 15.28 -1.90
N LEU A 161 -11.58 15.06 -2.81
CA LEU A 161 -10.15 15.12 -2.51
C LEU A 161 -9.70 16.53 -2.07
N GLU A 162 -10.14 17.57 -2.75
CA GLU A 162 -9.85 18.95 -2.37
C GLU A 162 -10.44 19.31 -1.01
N ARG A 163 -11.64 18.85 -0.69
CA ARG A 163 -12.27 19.05 0.62
C ARG A 163 -11.45 18.39 1.72
N LEU A 164 -11.05 17.12 1.54
CA LEU A 164 -10.24 16.38 2.51
C LEU A 164 -8.85 17.01 2.67
N ALA A 165 -8.21 17.47 1.58
CA ALA A 165 -6.94 18.19 1.64
C ALA A 165 -7.07 19.48 2.49
N ARG A 166 -8.11 20.29 2.24
CA ARG A 166 -8.40 21.49 3.06
C ARG A 166 -8.69 21.18 4.52
N ALA A 167 -9.28 20.00 4.81
CA ALA A 167 -9.53 19.55 6.17
C ALA A 167 -8.28 19.04 6.91
N GLY A 168 -7.17 18.76 6.19
CA GLY A 168 -5.90 18.35 6.78
C GLY A 168 -5.41 16.95 6.42
N LEU A 169 -5.99 16.31 5.40
CA LEU A 169 -5.45 15.07 4.84
C LEU A 169 -4.07 15.35 4.25
N GLY A 170 -3.04 14.62 4.72
CA GLY A 170 -1.65 14.86 4.32
C GLY A 170 -1.20 14.00 3.14
N SER A 171 -1.57 12.73 3.14
CA SER A 171 -1.20 11.79 2.07
C SER A 171 -2.14 10.60 2.03
N LEU A 172 -2.20 9.88 0.87
CA LEU A 172 -3.01 8.67 0.72
C LEU A 172 -2.18 7.39 0.83
N PRO A 173 -2.62 6.40 1.63
CA PRO A 173 -2.03 5.07 1.61
C PRO A 173 -2.47 4.27 0.37
N GLY A 174 -1.63 3.33 -0.05
CA GLY A 174 -1.94 2.40 -1.14
C GLY A 174 -2.95 1.29 -0.78
N GLY A 175 -3.58 1.39 0.39
CA GLY A 175 -4.54 0.40 0.85
C GLY A 175 -5.64 0.10 -0.17
N GLY A 176 -6.11 -1.15 -0.19
CA GLY A 176 -7.09 -1.57 -1.19
C GLY A 176 -6.51 -1.87 -2.57
N GLY A 177 -5.19 -1.78 -2.74
CA GLY A 177 -4.49 -2.16 -3.97
C GLY A 177 -4.52 -3.67 -4.21
N GLU A 178 -4.33 -4.46 -3.17
CA GLU A 178 -4.11 -5.92 -3.20
C GLU A 178 -3.32 -6.33 -4.44
N ILE A 179 -4.02 -6.81 -5.47
CA ILE A 179 -3.50 -6.99 -6.84
C ILE A 179 -4.36 -6.18 -7.81
N LEU A 180 -3.74 -5.30 -8.60
CA LEU A 180 -4.41 -4.42 -9.58
C LEU A 180 -4.70 -5.14 -10.90
N VAL A 181 -5.37 -6.28 -10.79
CA VAL A 181 -5.89 -7.10 -11.88
C VAL A 181 -7.33 -7.46 -11.55
N ASP A 182 -8.26 -7.06 -12.41
CA ASP A 182 -9.70 -7.15 -12.12
C ASP A 182 -10.21 -8.58 -11.92
N ARG A 183 -9.57 -9.59 -12.56
CA ARG A 183 -9.87 -10.98 -12.27
C ARG A 183 -9.67 -11.30 -10.79
N VAL A 184 -8.48 -10.96 -10.27
CA VAL A 184 -8.12 -11.21 -8.87
C VAL A 184 -9.04 -10.43 -7.94
N ARG A 185 -9.25 -9.14 -8.23
CA ARG A 185 -10.10 -8.26 -7.41
C ARG A 185 -11.53 -8.77 -7.28
N LYS A 186 -12.14 -9.22 -8.40
CA LYS A 186 -13.49 -9.77 -8.42
C LYS A 186 -13.59 -11.11 -7.68
N GLU A 187 -12.51 -11.89 -7.64
CA GLU A 187 -12.46 -13.17 -6.93
C GLU A 187 -12.41 -12.97 -5.41
N ILE A 188 -11.60 -12.03 -4.92
CA ILE A 188 -11.36 -11.86 -3.47
C ILE A 188 -12.21 -10.78 -2.80
N THR A 189 -12.99 -10.00 -3.57
CA THR A 189 -13.82 -8.93 -2.99
C THR A 189 -15.17 -8.77 -3.69
N ARG A 190 -16.15 -8.33 -2.92
CA ARG A 190 -17.47 -7.88 -3.41
C ARG A 190 -17.74 -6.46 -2.90
N GLY A 191 -18.10 -5.55 -3.83
CA GLY A 191 -18.43 -4.16 -3.49
C GLY A 191 -17.24 -3.22 -3.30
N LYS A 192 -16.01 -3.65 -3.65
CA LYS A 192 -14.81 -2.83 -3.64
C LYS A 192 -14.50 -2.28 -5.05
N VAL A 193 -13.75 -1.20 -5.12
CA VAL A 193 -13.33 -0.57 -6.39
C VAL A 193 -12.50 -1.51 -7.26
N LEU A 194 -12.63 -1.39 -8.56
CA LEU A 194 -11.79 -2.07 -9.55
C LEU A 194 -10.48 -1.31 -9.78
N THR A 195 -9.61 -1.87 -10.61
CA THR A 195 -8.26 -1.37 -10.86
C THR A 195 -8.24 0.08 -11.31
N ASP A 196 -9.03 0.44 -12.32
CA ASP A 196 -9.03 1.79 -12.89
C ASP A 196 -9.56 2.84 -11.89
N ASP A 197 -10.58 2.52 -11.10
CA ASP A 197 -11.07 3.41 -10.04
C ASP A 197 -10.01 3.66 -8.97
N TRP A 198 -9.28 2.61 -8.56
CA TRP A 198 -8.19 2.72 -7.60
C TRP A 198 -7.06 3.64 -8.13
N LEU A 199 -6.62 3.42 -9.36
CA LEU A 199 -5.61 4.24 -10.04
C LEU A 199 -6.08 5.68 -10.20
N ASN A 200 -7.36 5.88 -10.55
CA ASN A 200 -7.92 7.20 -10.76
C ASN A 200 -7.96 8.03 -9.46
N VAL A 201 -8.21 7.41 -8.31
CA VAL A 201 -8.14 8.13 -7.02
C VAL A 201 -6.73 8.69 -6.79
N HIS A 202 -5.69 7.92 -7.05
CA HIS A 202 -4.31 8.40 -6.92
C HIS A 202 -3.99 9.48 -7.95
N ARG A 203 -4.39 9.29 -9.21
CA ARG A 203 -4.19 10.28 -10.27
C ARG A 203 -4.79 11.64 -9.91
N GLU A 204 -6.04 11.65 -9.46
CA GLU A 204 -6.74 12.86 -9.04
C GLU A 204 -6.12 13.48 -7.78
N TRP A 205 -5.66 12.66 -6.83
CA TRP A 205 -4.95 13.15 -5.64
C TRP A 205 -3.62 13.82 -5.99
N HIS A 206 -2.84 13.19 -6.88
CA HIS A 206 -1.59 13.79 -7.37
C HIS A 206 -1.83 15.08 -8.15
N ALA A 207 -2.92 15.15 -8.93
CA ALA A 207 -3.28 16.34 -9.70
C ALA A 207 -3.66 17.55 -8.81
N VAL A 208 -4.14 17.32 -7.57
CA VAL A 208 -4.36 18.40 -6.57
C VAL A 208 -3.13 18.66 -5.70
N GLY A 209 -1.96 18.11 -6.04
CA GLY A 209 -0.70 18.34 -5.35
C GLY A 209 -0.39 17.36 -4.21
N GLY A 210 -1.24 16.36 -3.99
CA GLY A 210 -1.06 15.34 -2.96
C GLY A 210 0.02 14.32 -3.30
N ARG A 211 0.47 13.57 -2.29
CA ARG A 211 1.41 12.45 -2.41
C ARG A 211 0.78 11.20 -1.84
N SER A 212 1.21 10.03 -2.33
CA SER A 212 0.67 8.76 -1.86
C SER A 212 1.72 7.65 -1.85
N THR A 213 1.34 6.52 -1.25
CA THR A 213 2.06 5.26 -1.39
C THR A 213 1.27 4.29 -2.25
N ALA A 214 1.90 3.23 -2.72
CA ALA A 214 1.23 2.10 -3.35
C ALA A 214 1.58 0.81 -2.61
N THR A 215 0.66 -0.15 -2.60
CA THR A 215 0.85 -1.44 -1.92
C THR A 215 0.47 -2.60 -2.81
N MET A 216 1.09 -3.76 -2.57
CA MET A 216 0.69 -5.04 -3.12
C MET A 216 0.53 -6.06 -1.98
N MET A 217 -0.62 -6.71 -1.90
CA MET A 217 -0.80 -7.92 -1.09
C MET A 217 -0.74 -9.12 -2.00
N PHE A 218 0.20 -10.03 -1.76
CA PHE A 218 0.43 -11.20 -2.61
C PHE A 218 0.45 -12.50 -1.82
N GLY A 219 0.42 -13.62 -2.53
CA GLY A 219 0.43 -14.98 -1.95
C GLY A 219 -0.97 -15.48 -1.62
N HIS A 220 -1.97 -15.10 -2.40
CA HIS A 220 -3.34 -15.62 -2.29
C HIS A 220 -3.78 -16.33 -3.58
N VAL A 221 -4.57 -15.69 -4.47
CA VAL A 221 -5.15 -16.33 -5.67
C VAL A 221 -4.51 -15.85 -6.98
N GLU A 222 -3.62 -14.89 -6.87
CA GLU A 222 -2.92 -14.33 -8.03
C GLU A 222 -1.84 -15.26 -8.58
N THR A 223 -1.52 -15.09 -9.86
CA THR A 223 -0.36 -15.66 -10.53
C THR A 223 0.85 -14.74 -10.45
N LEU A 224 2.06 -15.25 -10.70
CA LEU A 224 3.27 -14.41 -10.79
C LEU A 224 3.17 -13.37 -11.93
N ALA A 225 2.49 -13.70 -13.03
CA ALA A 225 2.25 -12.75 -14.11
C ALA A 225 1.37 -11.58 -13.65
N GLU A 226 0.36 -11.85 -12.82
CA GLU A 226 -0.52 -10.81 -12.28
C GLU A 226 0.18 -9.95 -11.21
N ARG A 227 1.20 -10.48 -10.49
CA ARG A 227 2.08 -9.63 -9.68
C ARG A 227 2.88 -8.65 -10.56
N VAL A 228 3.37 -9.12 -11.70
CA VAL A 228 4.08 -8.24 -12.66
C VAL A 228 3.15 -7.20 -13.24
N GLU A 229 1.94 -7.58 -13.67
CA GLU A 229 0.93 -6.63 -14.17
C GLU A 229 0.60 -5.56 -13.12
N HIS A 230 0.44 -5.95 -11.85
CA HIS A 230 0.27 -4.98 -10.76
C HIS A 230 1.41 -3.96 -10.68
N LEU A 231 2.67 -4.44 -10.71
CA LEU A 231 3.84 -3.57 -10.71
C LEU A 231 3.88 -2.65 -11.93
N GLU A 232 3.46 -3.14 -13.10
CA GLU A 232 3.37 -2.36 -14.33
C GLU A 232 2.36 -1.21 -14.20
N ARG A 233 1.16 -1.47 -13.68
CA ARG A 233 0.15 -0.43 -13.38
C ARG A 233 0.68 0.65 -12.43
N ILE A 234 1.42 0.26 -11.39
CA ILE A 234 2.02 1.20 -10.44
C ILE A 234 3.11 2.05 -11.13
N ARG A 235 3.97 1.41 -11.95
CA ARG A 235 5.03 2.11 -12.69
C ARG A 235 4.46 3.10 -13.70
N GLU A 236 3.41 2.71 -14.43
CA GLU A 236 2.70 3.58 -15.38
C GLU A 236 2.08 4.80 -14.67
N LEU A 237 1.39 4.59 -13.54
CA LEU A 237 0.86 5.68 -12.73
C LEU A 237 1.97 6.63 -12.26
N GLN A 238 3.10 6.10 -11.85
CA GLN A 238 4.24 6.92 -11.42
C GLN A 238 4.90 7.66 -12.60
N ASP A 239 5.01 7.04 -13.78
CA ASP A 239 5.48 7.71 -15.00
C ASP A 239 4.56 8.89 -15.39
N GLU A 240 3.23 8.71 -15.19
CA GLU A 240 2.23 9.73 -15.50
C GLU A 240 2.26 10.90 -14.51
N THR A 241 2.37 10.60 -13.20
CA THR A 241 2.05 11.57 -12.15
C THR A 241 3.23 11.99 -11.28
N GLY A 242 4.24 11.14 -11.13
CA GLY A 242 5.36 11.36 -10.19
C GLY A 242 4.96 11.48 -8.72
N GLY A 243 3.73 11.09 -8.36
CA GLY A 243 3.14 11.36 -7.04
C GLY A 243 3.37 10.28 -5.99
N LEU A 244 3.83 9.08 -6.38
CA LEU A 244 4.11 8.00 -5.44
C LEU A 244 5.43 8.23 -4.71
N THR A 245 5.41 8.15 -3.40
CA THR A 245 6.59 8.30 -2.54
C THR A 245 7.22 6.98 -2.15
N ALA A 246 6.43 5.92 -2.06
CA ALA A 246 6.90 4.58 -1.71
C ALA A 246 5.99 3.49 -2.26
N PHE A 247 6.57 2.29 -2.41
CA PHE A 247 5.85 1.06 -2.66
C PHE A 247 6.13 0.05 -1.54
N ILE A 248 5.09 -0.67 -1.11
CA ILE A 248 5.15 -1.67 -0.05
C ILE A 248 4.50 -2.97 -0.52
N CYS A 249 5.26 -4.06 -0.64
CA CYS A 249 4.68 -5.38 -0.81
C CYS A 249 4.62 -6.13 0.53
N TRP A 250 3.54 -6.87 0.74
CA TRP A 250 3.33 -7.67 1.94
C TRP A 250 2.59 -8.96 1.61
N SER A 251 2.92 -10.03 2.33
CA SER A 251 2.29 -11.33 2.12
C SER A 251 0.90 -11.38 2.77
N PHE A 252 -0.02 -12.02 2.09
CA PHE A 252 -1.34 -12.34 2.63
C PHE A 252 -1.22 -13.14 3.93
N GLN A 253 -2.01 -12.77 4.93
CA GLN A 253 -2.13 -13.45 6.23
C GLN A 253 -3.48 -14.15 6.29
N PRO A 254 -3.54 -15.49 6.18
CA PRO A 254 -4.80 -16.23 6.01
C PRO A 254 -5.64 -16.37 7.26
N GLU A 255 -5.06 -16.21 8.45
CA GLU A 255 -5.74 -16.46 9.73
C GLU A 255 -7.00 -15.62 9.90
N ASN A 256 -8.09 -16.26 10.29
CA ASN A 256 -9.41 -15.66 10.52
C ASN A 256 -10.04 -15.01 9.28
N THR A 257 -9.68 -15.47 8.07
CA THR A 257 -10.25 -15.01 6.79
C THR A 257 -11.01 -16.12 6.09
N ASP A 258 -11.83 -15.78 5.09
CA ASP A 258 -12.52 -16.79 4.25
C ASP A 258 -11.54 -17.55 3.33
N LEU A 259 -10.30 -17.07 3.20
CA LEU A 259 -9.19 -17.69 2.45
C LEU A 259 -8.20 -18.44 3.38
N ALA A 260 -8.62 -18.84 4.57
CA ALA A 260 -7.78 -19.49 5.58
C ALA A 260 -7.11 -20.81 5.12
N THR A 261 -7.58 -21.42 4.06
CA THR A 261 -6.99 -22.64 3.47
C THR A 261 -5.78 -22.39 2.59
N ILE A 262 -5.52 -21.13 2.19
CA ILE A 262 -4.36 -20.76 1.39
C ILE A 262 -3.13 -20.71 2.30
N PRO A 263 -2.05 -21.47 2.01
CA PRO A 263 -0.84 -21.40 2.81
C PRO A 263 -0.18 -20.01 2.69
N PRO A 264 0.35 -19.45 3.78
CA PRO A 264 1.01 -18.16 3.74
C PRO A 264 2.26 -18.19 2.84
N ALA A 265 2.53 -17.11 2.12
CA ALA A 265 3.76 -16.97 1.35
C ALA A 265 4.98 -16.96 2.29
N GLY A 266 5.97 -17.79 1.97
CA GLY A 266 7.18 -17.92 2.77
C GLY A 266 8.19 -16.79 2.53
N PRO A 267 9.25 -16.73 3.37
CA PRO A 267 10.24 -15.65 3.32
C PRO A 267 10.99 -15.56 1.98
N PHE A 268 11.23 -16.69 1.31
CA PHE A 268 11.89 -16.68 0.00
C PHE A 268 11.03 -16.03 -1.09
N ASP A 269 9.72 -16.25 -1.07
CA ASP A 269 8.80 -15.59 -2.01
C ASP A 269 8.70 -14.09 -1.70
N TYR A 270 8.63 -13.72 -0.41
CA TYR A 270 8.64 -12.33 0.00
C TYR A 270 9.90 -11.59 -0.47
N LEU A 271 11.10 -12.10 -0.14
CA LEU A 271 12.36 -11.47 -0.50
C LEU A 271 12.55 -11.37 -2.02
N ARG A 272 12.10 -12.38 -2.77
CA ARG A 272 12.12 -12.34 -4.25
C ARG A 272 11.18 -11.26 -4.79
N THR A 273 9.95 -11.20 -4.30
CA THR A 273 8.97 -10.20 -4.70
C THR A 273 9.45 -8.78 -4.38
N GLN A 274 10.01 -8.59 -3.18
CA GLN A 274 10.61 -7.33 -2.74
C GLN A 274 11.75 -6.88 -3.68
N ALA A 275 12.68 -7.80 -3.99
CA ALA A 275 13.81 -7.49 -4.86
C ALA A 275 13.37 -7.18 -6.30
N VAL A 276 12.43 -7.96 -6.84
CA VAL A 276 11.88 -7.71 -8.19
C VAL A 276 11.12 -6.40 -8.22
N ALA A 277 10.36 -6.05 -7.18
CA ALA A 277 9.69 -4.76 -7.08
C ALA A 277 10.69 -3.60 -7.16
N ARG A 278 11.83 -3.65 -6.43
CA ARG A 278 12.89 -2.62 -6.53
C ARG A 278 13.48 -2.53 -7.94
N LEU A 279 13.74 -3.67 -8.60
CA LEU A 279 14.31 -3.70 -9.94
C LEU A 279 13.31 -3.20 -11.00
N PHE A 280 12.01 -3.42 -10.80
CA PHE A 280 10.97 -3.07 -11.76
C PHE A 280 10.47 -1.63 -11.62
N LEU A 281 10.29 -1.16 -10.37
CA LEU A 281 9.80 0.19 -10.06
C LEU A 281 10.95 1.19 -10.00
N ASP A 282 11.62 1.37 -11.14
CA ASP A 282 12.79 2.24 -11.32
C ASP A 282 12.52 3.73 -11.06
N ASN A 283 11.24 4.13 -11.15
CA ASN A 283 10.73 5.48 -10.96
C ASN A 283 10.11 5.73 -9.57
N VAL A 284 9.95 4.70 -8.72
CA VAL A 284 9.46 4.87 -7.35
C VAL A 284 10.66 4.98 -6.38
N PRO A 285 10.80 6.11 -5.66
CA PRO A 285 12.01 6.37 -4.88
C PRO A 285 12.24 5.35 -3.76
N ASN A 286 11.20 4.97 -3.04
CA ASN A 286 11.35 4.12 -1.86
C ASN A 286 10.60 2.79 -2.01
N ILE A 287 11.22 1.71 -1.56
CA ILE A 287 10.58 0.40 -1.42
C ILE A 287 10.67 -0.01 0.05
N GLN A 288 9.54 -0.04 0.72
CA GLN A 288 9.48 -0.29 2.15
C GLN A 288 9.50 -1.79 2.48
N SER A 289 10.21 -2.18 3.52
CA SER A 289 10.13 -3.52 4.11
C SER A 289 8.87 -3.65 4.98
N SER A 290 8.04 -4.67 4.71
CA SER A 290 6.85 -5.00 5.52
C SER A 290 7.20 -5.99 6.64
N TRP A 291 7.95 -5.54 7.64
CA TRP A 291 8.41 -6.40 8.74
C TRP A 291 7.28 -6.96 9.61
N VAL A 292 6.14 -6.29 9.68
CA VAL A 292 4.99 -6.71 10.49
C VAL A 292 4.43 -8.06 10.04
N THR A 293 4.41 -8.31 8.71
CA THR A 293 3.88 -9.57 8.14
C THR A 293 4.93 -10.68 8.02
N GLN A 294 6.23 -10.33 8.06
CA GLN A 294 7.33 -11.26 7.80
C GLN A 294 8.19 -11.57 9.04
N GLY A 295 8.00 -10.84 10.12
CA GLY A 295 8.89 -10.89 11.27
C GLY A 295 10.12 -9.99 11.10
N ARG A 296 10.78 -9.71 12.21
CA ARG A 296 11.88 -8.74 12.28
C ARG A 296 13.10 -9.17 11.49
N GLU A 297 13.44 -10.46 11.54
CA GLU A 297 14.62 -11.04 10.87
C GLU A 297 14.50 -10.93 9.34
N ILE A 298 13.34 -11.29 8.79
CA ILE A 298 13.10 -11.17 7.36
C ILE A 298 12.96 -9.70 6.96
N GLY A 299 12.35 -8.87 7.81
CA GLY A 299 12.30 -7.42 7.60
C GLY A 299 13.68 -6.77 7.49
N GLN A 300 14.66 -7.19 8.32
CA GLN A 300 16.04 -6.75 8.24
C GLN A 300 16.75 -7.28 6.97
N LEU A 301 16.55 -8.56 6.62
CA LEU A 301 17.10 -9.12 5.38
C LEU A 301 16.60 -8.40 4.15
N ALA A 302 15.35 -7.92 4.14
CA ALA A 302 14.77 -7.16 3.03
C ALA A 302 15.54 -5.88 2.69
N LEU A 303 16.28 -5.30 3.65
CA LEU A 303 17.18 -4.17 3.41
C LEU A 303 18.34 -4.53 2.45
N LEU A 304 18.71 -5.82 2.36
CA LEU A 304 19.67 -6.32 1.38
C LEU A 304 18.99 -6.78 0.08
N PHE A 305 17.67 -6.73 0.03
CA PHE A 305 16.82 -7.13 -1.09
C PHE A 305 16.03 -5.94 -1.67
N GLY A 306 16.57 -4.73 -1.57
CA GLY A 306 16.02 -3.58 -2.26
C GLY A 306 15.18 -2.63 -1.41
N ALA A 307 14.90 -2.93 -0.14
CA ALA A 307 14.27 -1.98 0.77
C ALA A 307 15.24 -0.86 1.22
N ASN A 308 14.68 0.31 1.57
CA ASN A 308 15.47 1.47 2.02
C ASN A 308 14.75 2.29 3.09
#